data_07fab706f88d732fc6f742f9e27c7269
#
_entry.id   07fab706f88d732fc6f742f9e27c7269
#
_cell.length_a   1.000
_cell.length_b   1.000
_cell.length_c   1.000
_cell.angle_alpha   90.00
_cell.angle_beta   90.00
_cell.angle_gamma   90.00
#
_symmetry.space_group_name_H-M   'P 1'
#
loop_
_entity.id
_entity.type
_entity.pdbx_description
1 polymer ?
#
loop_
_entity_poly.entity_id
_entity_poly.type
_entity_poly.pdbx_seq_one_letter_code
_entity_poly.pdbx_strand_id
1 'polypeptide(L)'
;QLFIENNVITKKNIETFNANPLLLTNPKEIVNFFKDMPKSVGLLLDVAHLKVSSLTEGFSLSDSMKKLNKYIKGYHLSDNNGLTDSNDSFSSKSWFFQYLKKNLNYYTIEVYNKSFKELKRQKRIIEYNLKS
;
A
#
# COMPACT_ATOMS: atom_id res chain seq x y z
N GLN A 1 -0.77 19.76 3.91
CA GLN A 1 -0.71 18.67 2.95
C GLN A 1 -1.75 17.64 3.32
N LEU A 2 -2.53 17.16 2.34
CA LEU A 2 -3.53 16.09 2.51
C LEU A 2 -3.03 14.82 1.85
N PHE A 3 -3.17 13.70 2.53
CA PHE A 3 -2.93 12.38 1.95
C PHE A 3 -4.26 11.62 1.82
N ILE A 4 -4.42 10.95 0.69
CA ILE A 4 -5.57 10.08 0.42
C ILE A 4 -5.03 8.68 0.19
N GLU A 5 -5.55 7.73 0.94
CA GLU A 5 -5.12 6.33 0.91
C GLU A 5 -5.86 5.54 -0.17
N ASN A 6 -5.16 4.58 -0.78
CA ASN A 6 -5.79 3.59 -1.64
C ASN A 6 -6.57 2.57 -0.79
N ASN A 7 -7.70 2.17 -1.31
CA ASN A 7 -8.56 1.19 -0.65
C ASN A 7 -8.18 -0.25 -1.02
N VAL A 8 -8.79 -1.21 -0.33
CA VAL A 8 -8.60 -2.65 -0.53
C VAL A 8 -9.89 -3.32 -0.99
N ILE A 9 -9.82 -4.12 -2.04
CA ILE A 9 -10.94 -4.92 -2.53
C ILE A 9 -10.61 -6.41 -2.44
N THR A 10 -11.49 -7.19 -1.84
CA THR A 10 -11.38 -8.63 -1.72
C THR A 10 -12.41 -9.34 -2.60
N LYS A 11 -12.18 -10.60 -2.95
CA LYS A 11 -13.18 -11.42 -3.65
C LYS A 11 -14.50 -11.47 -2.91
N LYS A 12 -14.47 -11.55 -1.57
CA LYS A 12 -15.67 -11.53 -0.72
C LYS A 12 -16.48 -10.24 -0.91
N ASN A 13 -15.83 -9.09 -1.03
CA ASN A 13 -16.54 -7.83 -1.31
C ASN A 13 -17.27 -7.91 -2.64
N ILE A 14 -16.60 -8.36 -3.71
CA ILE A 14 -17.20 -8.48 -5.04
C ILE A 14 -18.39 -9.46 -5.02
N GLU A 15 -18.25 -10.60 -4.36
CA GLU A 15 -19.32 -11.60 -4.23
C GLU A 15 -20.53 -11.03 -3.44
N THR A 16 -20.27 -10.30 -2.35
CA THR A 16 -21.31 -9.74 -1.49
C THR A 16 -22.12 -8.67 -2.20
N PHE A 17 -21.46 -7.80 -2.97
CA PHE A 17 -22.09 -6.63 -3.59
C PHE A 17 -22.34 -6.80 -5.09
N ASN A 18 -21.96 -7.95 -5.65
CA ASN A 18 -22.02 -8.25 -7.11
C ASN A 18 -21.31 -7.19 -7.98
N ALA A 19 -20.40 -6.44 -7.41
CA ALA A 19 -19.56 -5.42 -8.05
C ALA A 19 -18.47 -4.97 -7.08
N ASN A 20 -17.51 -4.15 -7.53
CA ASN A 20 -16.61 -3.43 -6.64
C ASN A 20 -17.33 -2.19 -6.07
N PRO A 21 -17.67 -2.16 -4.76
CA PRO A 21 -18.36 -1.02 -4.14
C PRO A 21 -17.42 0.09 -3.67
N LEU A 22 -16.11 -0.07 -3.87
CA LEU A 22 -15.07 0.79 -3.30
C LEU A 22 -14.33 1.59 -4.38
N LEU A 23 -13.86 2.77 -4.00
CA LEU A 23 -13.04 3.63 -4.85
C LEU A 23 -11.55 3.45 -4.55
N LEU A 24 -10.70 3.78 -5.51
CA LEU A 24 -9.23 3.78 -5.39
C LEU A 24 -8.65 2.40 -5.05
N THR A 25 -9.22 1.34 -5.60
CA THR A 25 -8.74 -0.03 -5.41
C THR A 25 -7.75 -0.48 -6.47
N ASN A 26 -7.74 0.15 -7.65
CA ASN A 26 -6.85 -0.21 -8.76
C ASN A 26 -6.03 0.97 -9.29
N PRO A 27 -4.86 0.69 -9.90
CA PRO A 27 -3.92 1.73 -10.32
C PRO A 27 -4.47 2.70 -11.36
N LYS A 28 -5.35 2.23 -12.25
CA LYS A 28 -5.95 3.08 -13.30
C LYS A 28 -6.85 4.15 -12.68
N GLU A 29 -7.70 3.74 -11.76
CA GLU A 29 -8.59 4.65 -11.03
C GLU A 29 -7.79 5.64 -10.16
N ILE A 30 -6.77 5.14 -9.42
CA ILE A 30 -5.90 5.98 -8.59
C ILE A 30 -5.18 7.03 -9.45
N VAL A 31 -4.62 6.65 -10.60
CA VAL A 31 -3.99 7.60 -11.53
C VAL A 31 -5.00 8.62 -12.04
N ASN A 32 -6.20 8.19 -12.45
CA ASN A 32 -7.24 9.09 -12.92
C ASN A 32 -7.66 10.09 -11.85
N PHE A 33 -7.76 9.66 -10.59
CA PHE A 33 -8.07 10.54 -9.48
C PHE A 33 -6.97 11.57 -9.22
N PHE A 34 -5.72 11.13 -9.10
CA PHE A 34 -4.62 12.02 -8.72
C PHE A 34 -4.10 12.94 -9.82
N LYS A 35 -4.36 12.64 -11.11
CA LYS A 35 -3.87 13.48 -12.22
C LYS A 35 -4.41 14.92 -12.16
N ASP A 36 -5.61 15.09 -11.65
CA ASP A 36 -6.31 16.38 -11.59
C ASP A 36 -6.26 17.02 -10.17
N MET A 37 -5.57 16.38 -9.22
CA MET A 37 -5.45 16.87 -7.86
C MET A 37 -4.34 17.93 -7.72
N PRO A 38 -4.52 18.93 -6.82
CA PRO A 38 -3.47 19.87 -6.48
C PRO A 38 -2.22 19.17 -5.92
N LYS A 39 -1.04 19.77 -6.10
CA LYS A 39 0.23 19.21 -5.58
C LYS A 39 0.26 19.04 -4.05
N SER A 40 -0.63 19.73 -3.32
CA SER A 40 -0.81 19.58 -1.87
C SER A 40 -1.53 18.31 -1.46
N VAL A 41 -2.18 17.62 -2.42
CA VAL A 41 -2.83 16.31 -2.22
C VAL A 41 -1.92 15.21 -2.75
N GLY A 42 -1.67 14.19 -1.96
CA GLY A 42 -0.79 13.08 -2.31
C GLY A 42 -1.38 11.72 -2.00
N LEU A 43 -0.86 10.70 -2.66
CA LEU A 43 -1.21 9.31 -2.37
C LEU A 43 -0.45 8.84 -1.13
N LEU A 44 -1.18 8.40 -0.10
CA LEU A 44 -0.69 7.53 0.95
C LEU A 44 -0.87 6.10 0.44
N LEU A 45 0.22 5.48 0.00
CA LEU A 45 0.12 4.14 -0.55
C LEU A 45 0.19 3.10 0.55
N ASP A 46 -0.93 2.42 0.79
CA ASP A 46 -0.94 1.17 1.54
C ASP A 46 -0.54 0.01 0.59
N VAL A 47 0.62 -0.58 0.88
CA VAL A 47 1.19 -1.65 0.05
C VAL A 47 0.45 -2.98 0.24
N ALA A 48 -0.13 -3.21 1.43
CA ALA A 48 -0.90 -4.40 1.74
C ALA A 48 -2.26 -4.39 1.04
N HIS A 49 -2.96 -3.25 1.04
CA HIS A 49 -4.17 -3.01 0.25
C HIS A 49 -3.93 -3.26 -1.24
N LEU A 50 -2.83 -2.71 -1.78
CA LEU A 50 -2.48 -2.88 -3.19
C LEU A 50 -2.28 -4.35 -3.54
N LYS A 51 -1.65 -5.15 -2.65
CA LYS A 51 -1.40 -6.57 -2.86
C LYS A 51 -2.69 -7.38 -2.94
N VAL A 52 -3.62 -7.18 -2.01
CA VAL A 52 -4.93 -7.86 -2.02
C VAL A 52 -5.74 -7.47 -3.24
N SER A 53 -5.81 -6.19 -3.54
CA SER A 53 -6.54 -5.68 -4.71
C SER A 53 -5.95 -6.21 -6.02
N SER A 54 -4.63 -6.32 -6.11
CA SER A 54 -3.91 -6.90 -7.26
C SER A 54 -4.34 -8.34 -7.53
N LEU A 55 -4.41 -9.18 -6.49
CA LEU A 55 -4.87 -10.57 -6.64
C LEU A 55 -6.35 -10.66 -7.00
N THR A 56 -7.15 -9.76 -6.45
CA THR A 56 -8.60 -9.74 -6.66
C THR A 56 -8.98 -9.27 -8.06
N GLU A 57 -8.35 -8.20 -8.55
CA GLU A 57 -8.67 -7.56 -9.84
C GLU A 57 -7.70 -7.95 -10.97
N GLY A 58 -6.63 -8.71 -10.68
CA GLY A 58 -5.74 -9.28 -11.71
C GLY A 58 -4.75 -8.30 -12.33
N PHE A 59 -4.25 -7.30 -11.60
CA PHE A 59 -3.24 -6.38 -12.12
C PHE A 59 -1.83 -6.62 -11.56
N SER A 60 -0.80 -6.14 -12.26
CA SER A 60 0.61 -6.28 -11.87
C SER A 60 1.00 -5.30 -10.77
N LEU A 61 1.57 -5.81 -9.66
CA LEU A 61 2.13 -4.99 -8.57
C LEU A 61 3.30 -4.12 -9.05
N SER A 62 4.23 -4.70 -9.82
CA SER A 62 5.39 -3.97 -10.36
C SER A 62 4.99 -2.79 -11.22
N ASP A 63 4.04 -3.01 -12.15
CA ASP A 63 3.56 -1.95 -13.04
C ASP A 63 2.75 -0.90 -12.28
N SER A 64 2.01 -1.34 -11.26
CA SER A 64 1.27 -0.43 -10.37
C SER A 64 2.22 0.50 -9.64
N MET A 65 3.26 -0.03 -9.03
CA MET A 65 4.27 0.78 -8.31
C MET A 65 4.92 1.82 -9.23
N LYS A 66 5.26 1.45 -10.47
CA LYS A 66 5.81 2.38 -11.47
C LYS A 66 4.81 3.50 -11.83
N LYS A 67 3.54 3.13 -12.10
CA LYS A 67 2.49 4.10 -12.48
C LYS A 67 2.15 5.07 -11.36
N LEU A 68 2.09 4.58 -10.12
CA LEU A 68 1.70 5.35 -8.95
C LEU A 68 2.85 6.21 -8.38
N ASN A 69 4.10 5.90 -8.71
CA ASN A 69 5.30 6.47 -8.10
C ASN A 69 5.27 8.00 -7.95
N LYS A 70 4.84 8.73 -8.98
CA LYS A 70 4.82 10.20 -8.97
C LYS A 70 3.83 10.80 -7.98
N TYR A 71 2.78 10.08 -7.62
CA TYR A 71 1.73 10.54 -6.70
C TYR A 71 2.01 10.20 -5.25
N ILE A 72 2.85 9.17 -4.99
CA ILE A 72 3.13 8.68 -3.64
C ILE A 72 3.88 9.75 -2.84
N LYS A 73 3.32 10.07 -1.67
CA LYS A 73 3.87 11.02 -0.68
C LYS A 73 4.09 10.40 0.69
N GLY A 74 3.59 9.20 0.92
CA GLY A 74 3.77 8.42 2.13
C GLY A 74 3.37 6.97 1.92
N TYR A 75 3.70 6.12 2.90
CA TYR A 75 3.37 4.71 2.87
C TYR A 75 2.75 4.25 4.19
N HIS A 76 1.74 3.39 4.09
CA HIS A 76 1.38 2.42 5.11
C HIS A 76 2.03 1.08 4.77
N LEU A 77 2.72 0.49 5.74
CA LEU A 77 3.55 -0.69 5.56
C LEU A 77 3.09 -1.82 6.48
N SER A 78 2.54 -2.84 5.88
CA SER A 78 2.27 -4.16 6.43
C SER A 78 2.39 -5.20 5.31
N ASP A 79 2.21 -6.46 5.63
CA ASP A 79 2.14 -7.53 4.63
C ASP A 79 0.87 -8.37 4.84
N ASN A 80 0.58 -9.25 3.94
CA ASN A 80 -0.52 -10.21 4.00
C ASN A 80 -0.32 -11.35 3.01
N ASN A 81 -1.27 -12.28 2.97
CA ASN A 81 -1.24 -13.40 2.02
C ASN A 81 -1.80 -13.06 0.61
N GLY A 82 -2.22 -11.80 0.38
CA GLY A 82 -2.86 -11.34 -0.84
C GLY A 82 -4.36 -11.64 -0.96
N LEU A 83 -4.95 -12.34 0.01
CA LEU A 83 -6.37 -12.72 0.01
C LEU A 83 -7.21 -11.85 0.95
N THR A 84 -6.60 -11.45 2.06
CA THR A 84 -7.24 -10.65 3.11
C THR A 84 -6.30 -9.55 3.59
N ASP A 85 -6.86 -8.46 4.04
CA ASP A 85 -6.13 -7.35 4.63
C ASP A 85 -5.89 -7.65 6.13
N SER A 86 -4.87 -8.49 6.39
CA SER A 86 -4.56 -8.99 7.74
C SER A 86 -3.55 -8.15 8.51
N ASN A 87 -2.93 -7.16 7.88
CA ASN A 87 -1.93 -6.27 8.48
C ASN A 87 -0.83 -7.04 9.25
N ASP A 88 -0.23 -8.02 8.56
CA ASP A 88 0.80 -8.88 9.12
C ASP A 88 2.18 -8.20 9.14
N SER A 89 3.05 -8.72 10.01
CA SER A 89 4.46 -8.35 10.02
C SER A 89 5.13 -8.64 8.68
N PHE A 90 6.02 -7.74 8.28
CA PHE A 90 6.84 -7.90 7.08
C PHE A 90 8.28 -8.30 7.42
N SER A 91 9.02 -8.78 6.42
CA SER A 91 10.45 -9.07 6.49
C SER A 91 11.24 -8.18 5.52
N SER A 92 12.57 -8.18 5.62
CA SER A 92 13.44 -7.48 4.66
C SER A 92 13.30 -7.96 3.21
N LYS A 93 12.63 -9.11 3.00
CA LYS A 93 12.35 -9.70 1.68
C LYS A 93 10.93 -9.42 1.20
N SER A 94 10.11 -8.68 1.94
CA SER A 94 8.75 -8.33 1.51
C SER A 94 8.79 -7.58 0.18
N TRP A 95 7.84 -7.92 -0.67
CA TRP A 95 7.81 -7.56 -2.10
C TRP A 95 7.97 -6.07 -2.40
N PHE A 96 7.48 -5.21 -1.50
CA PHE A 96 7.40 -3.76 -1.72
C PHE A 96 8.72 -3.02 -1.53
N PHE A 97 9.68 -3.55 -0.75
CA PHE A 97 10.91 -2.82 -0.43
C PHE A 97 11.70 -2.37 -1.64
N GLN A 98 11.76 -3.17 -2.70
CA GLN A 98 12.45 -2.84 -3.93
C GLN A 98 11.83 -1.65 -4.71
N TYR A 99 10.60 -1.27 -4.37
CA TYR A 99 9.86 -0.20 -5.04
C TYR A 99 9.68 1.05 -4.19
N LEU A 100 10.05 1.02 -2.90
CA LEU A 100 9.85 2.17 -2.01
C LEU A 100 10.69 3.37 -2.45
N LYS A 101 10.05 4.53 -2.48
CA LYS A 101 10.78 5.81 -2.54
C LYS A 101 11.49 6.01 -1.20
N LYS A 102 12.78 6.35 -1.25
CA LYS A 102 13.62 6.47 -0.04
C LYS A 102 13.58 7.84 0.64
N ASN A 103 13.10 8.86 -0.06
CA ASN A 103 13.19 10.27 0.37
C ASN A 103 11.81 10.87 0.71
N LEU A 104 10.95 10.09 1.36
CA LEU A 104 9.66 10.58 1.86
C LEU A 104 9.74 10.83 3.37
N ASN A 105 8.86 11.69 3.86
CA ASN A 105 8.78 12.02 5.29
C ASN A 105 7.92 11.04 6.09
N TYR A 106 7.09 10.21 5.41
CA TYR A 106 6.06 9.41 6.07
C TYR A 106 6.11 7.96 5.64
N TYR A 107 6.48 7.10 6.61
CA TYR A 107 6.44 5.64 6.54
C TYR A 107 5.79 5.16 7.82
N THR A 108 4.54 4.76 7.75
CA THR A 108 3.76 4.27 8.88
C THR A 108 3.79 2.75 8.94
N ILE A 109 4.06 2.18 10.11
CA ILE A 109 3.93 0.75 10.36
C ILE A 109 2.49 0.47 10.73
N GLU A 110 1.79 -0.31 9.90
CA GLU A 110 0.39 -0.68 10.14
C GLU A 110 0.28 -2.19 10.37
N VAL A 111 0.97 -2.68 11.37
CA VAL A 111 1.01 -4.10 11.76
C VAL A 111 0.21 -4.30 13.03
N TYR A 112 -0.84 -5.15 12.98
CA TYR A 112 -1.80 -5.31 14.05
C TYR A 112 -1.42 -6.45 15.01
N ASN A 113 -1.92 -6.36 16.25
CA ASN A 113 -1.81 -7.40 17.28
C ASN A 113 -0.38 -7.87 17.58
N LYS A 114 0.60 -6.96 17.54
CA LYS A 114 2.01 -7.28 17.79
C LYS A 114 2.53 -6.59 19.06
N SER A 115 3.54 -7.22 19.67
CA SER A 115 4.24 -6.65 20.80
C SER A 115 5.05 -5.41 20.42
N PHE A 116 5.36 -4.55 21.39
CA PHE A 116 6.24 -3.41 21.18
C PHE A 116 7.65 -3.82 20.69
N LYS A 117 8.13 -4.98 21.12
CA LYS A 117 9.40 -5.57 20.62
C LYS A 117 9.31 -5.84 19.12
N GLU A 118 8.20 -6.39 18.65
CA GLU A 118 7.98 -6.65 17.23
C GLU A 118 7.87 -5.36 16.42
N LEU A 119 7.14 -4.36 16.89
CA LEU A 119 7.05 -3.05 16.23
C LEU A 119 8.44 -2.38 16.11
N LYS A 120 9.29 -2.48 17.15
CA LYS A 120 10.70 -2.02 17.06
C LYS A 120 11.49 -2.80 16.00
N ARG A 121 11.25 -4.11 15.87
CA ARG A 121 11.88 -4.92 14.81
C ARG A 121 11.45 -4.47 13.43
N GLN A 122 10.14 -4.25 13.21
CA GLN A 122 9.60 -3.74 11.95
C GLN A 122 10.22 -2.38 11.59
N LYS A 123 10.32 -1.47 12.55
CA LYS A 123 10.98 -0.17 12.35
C LYS A 123 12.43 -0.33 11.86
N ARG A 124 13.22 -1.20 12.49
CA ARG A 124 14.62 -1.45 12.07
C ARG A 124 14.72 -2.00 10.65
N ILE A 125 13.78 -2.87 10.24
CA ILE A 125 13.74 -3.40 8.87
C ILE A 125 13.51 -2.27 7.87
N ILE A 126 12.58 -1.35 8.15
CA ILE A 126 12.33 -0.18 7.29
C ILE A 126 13.58 0.69 7.21
N GLU A 127 14.14 1.09 8.36
CA GLU A 127 15.33 1.96 8.43
C GLU A 127 16.52 1.38 7.66
N TYR A 128 16.72 0.07 7.74
CA TYR A 128 17.77 -0.62 6.99
C TYR A 128 17.53 -0.54 5.48
N ASN A 129 16.33 -0.87 5.01
CA ASN A 129 16.01 -0.88 3.59
C ASN A 129 15.95 0.53 2.97
N LEU A 130 15.62 1.56 3.74
CA LEU A 130 15.64 2.94 3.25
C LEU A 130 17.06 3.51 3.12
N LYS A 131 18.03 2.98 3.89
CA LYS A 131 19.45 3.41 3.83
C LYS A 131 20.25 2.68 2.73
N SER A 132 19.82 1.48 2.39
CA SER A 132 20.45 0.67 1.32
C SER A 132 20.05 1.16 -0.06
#